data_0e9434ffec71ca91a309aca1634c3988
#
_entry.id   0e9434ffec71ca91a309aca1634c3988
#
_cell.length_a   1.000
_cell.length_b   1.000
_cell.length_c   1.000
_cell.angle_alpha   90.00
_cell.angle_beta   90.00
_cell.angle_gamma   90.00
#
_symmetry.space_group_name_H-M   'P 1'
#
loop_
_entity.id
_entity.type
_entity.pdbx_description
1 polymer ?
#
loop_
_entity_poly.entity_id
_entity_poly.type
_entity_poly.pdbx_seq_one_letter_code
_entity_poly.pdbx_strand_id
1 'polypeptide(L)'
;MKTPIQTPDAPAAIGTYSQAVRAGDTVYLSGQIGFDPATMQLAEGIVAQIHRVFKNLAAIAAAAGLGLDRAVRMTVYLTDLGHFATVNEIMAQYVGHPYPSRAAIGVASLPRGALVEIDCILYAG
;
A
#
# COMPACT_ATOMS: atom_id res chain seq x y z
N MET A 1 3.18 22.08 -7.69
CA MET A 1 2.69 22.12 -6.30
C MET A 1 2.15 20.75 -5.92
N LYS A 2 2.38 20.32 -4.72
CA LYS A 2 1.90 19.02 -4.23
C LYS A 2 0.64 19.20 -3.38
N THR A 3 -0.30 18.27 -3.54
CA THR A 3 -1.55 18.27 -2.78
C THR A 3 -1.64 17.00 -1.94
N PRO A 4 -1.78 17.10 -0.61
CA PRO A 4 -1.92 15.92 0.23
C PRO A 4 -3.29 15.28 0.04
N ILE A 5 -3.33 13.96 0.20
CA ILE A 5 -4.55 13.16 0.16
C ILE A 5 -4.70 12.51 1.52
N GLN A 6 -5.91 12.54 2.05
CA GLN A 6 -6.22 12.02 3.38
C GLN A 6 -7.60 11.38 3.37
N THR A 7 -7.73 10.25 4.05
CA THR A 7 -9.00 9.56 4.22
C THR A 7 -9.04 8.84 5.57
N PRO A 8 -10.20 8.82 6.25
CA PRO A 8 -10.36 8.03 7.46
C PRO A 8 -10.51 6.53 7.16
N ASP A 9 -10.65 6.15 5.90
CA ASP A 9 -10.80 4.75 5.48
C ASP A 9 -9.47 4.01 5.36
N ALA A 10 -8.35 4.69 5.61
CA ALA A 10 -7.03 4.12 5.73
C ALA A 10 -6.39 4.59 7.03
N PRO A 11 -5.35 3.91 7.54
CA PRO A 11 -4.69 4.31 8.77
C PRO A 11 -4.19 5.76 8.71
N ALA A 12 -4.46 6.51 9.77
CA ALA A 12 -4.02 7.90 9.87
C ALA A 12 -2.48 7.98 9.80
N ALA A 13 -1.98 9.01 9.14
CA ALA A 13 -0.54 9.27 9.12
C ALA A 13 -0.09 9.72 10.50
N ILE A 14 0.78 8.93 11.12
CA ILE A 14 1.37 9.23 12.43
C ILE A 14 2.82 9.59 12.24
N GLY A 15 3.11 10.88 12.12
CA GLY A 15 4.45 11.37 11.88
C GLY A 15 4.50 12.42 10.79
N THR A 16 5.68 12.63 10.27
CA THR A 16 5.96 13.71 9.32
C THR A 16 5.76 13.26 7.88
N TYR A 17 4.58 12.71 7.55
CA TYR A 17 4.25 12.27 6.19
C TYR A 17 2.74 12.38 5.95
N SER A 18 2.35 12.32 4.69
CA SER A 18 0.95 12.24 4.25
C SER A 18 0.64 10.81 3.82
N GLN A 19 -0.62 10.41 3.86
CA GLN A 19 -1.04 9.12 3.32
C GLN A 19 -0.70 9.01 1.84
N ALA A 20 -0.91 10.09 1.09
CA ALA A 20 -0.49 10.20 -0.30
C ALA A 20 -0.32 11.67 -0.67
N VAL A 21 0.38 11.90 -1.77
CA VAL A 21 0.61 13.23 -2.32
C VAL A 21 0.39 13.19 -3.82
N ARG A 22 -0.40 14.12 -4.33
CA ARG A 22 -0.56 14.31 -5.77
C ARG A 22 0.39 15.40 -6.25
N ALA A 23 1.10 15.12 -7.33
CA ALA A 23 1.94 16.08 -8.03
C ALA A 23 1.69 15.92 -9.54
N GLY A 24 0.98 16.90 -10.15
CA GLY A 24 0.57 16.79 -11.54
C GLY A 24 -0.36 15.58 -11.74
N ASP A 25 -0.02 14.69 -12.64
CA ASP A 25 -0.78 13.48 -12.95
C ASP A 25 -0.29 12.25 -12.17
N THR A 26 0.58 12.42 -11.19
CA THR A 26 1.14 11.33 -10.43
C THR A 26 0.69 11.44 -8.98
N VAL A 27 0.26 10.30 -8.40
CA VAL A 27 -0.10 10.19 -7.00
C VAL A 27 0.85 9.20 -6.33
N TYR A 28 1.56 9.67 -5.31
CA TYR A 28 2.53 8.88 -4.57
C TYR A 28 1.89 8.46 -3.25
N LEU A 29 1.67 7.17 -3.07
CA LEU A 29 1.13 6.62 -1.84
C LEU A 29 2.27 6.21 -0.91
N SER A 30 2.20 6.65 0.33
CA SER A 30 3.11 6.20 1.37
C SER A 30 2.96 4.70 1.61
N GLY A 31 4.02 4.07 2.09
CA GLY A 31 3.99 2.66 2.45
C GLY A 31 2.92 2.36 3.47
N GLN A 32 2.18 1.28 3.24
CA GLN A 32 1.13 0.80 4.15
C GLN A 32 1.54 -0.53 4.74
N ILE A 33 1.45 -0.63 6.06
CA ILE A 33 1.47 -1.91 6.76
C ILE A 33 0.03 -2.35 7.03
N GLY A 34 -0.16 -3.55 7.54
CA GLY A 34 -1.49 -4.13 7.70
C GLY A 34 -2.27 -3.63 8.90
N PHE A 35 -2.28 -2.32 9.14
CA PHE A 35 -3.10 -1.71 10.19
C PHE A 35 -4.56 -1.63 9.78
N ASP A 36 -5.44 -1.99 10.72
CA ASP A 36 -6.86 -1.68 10.62
C ASP A 36 -7.07 -0.20 10.92
N PRO A 37 -7.68 0.59 10.01
CA PRO A 37 -7.82 2.03 10.24
C PRO A 37 -8.72 2.39 11.42
N ALA A 38 -9.63 1.51 11.83
CA ALA A 38 -10.54 1.77 12.93
C ALA A 38 -9.86 1.56 14.30
N THR A 39 -9.01 0.54 14.42
CA THR A 39 -8.37 0.15 15.68
C THR A 39 -6.91 0.55 15.77
N MET A 40 -6.27 0.80 14.62
CA MET A 40 -4.84 1.03 14.51
C MET A 40 -4.03 -0.14 15.05
N GLN A 41 -4.56 -1.35 14.91
CA GLN A 41 -3.88 -2.60 15.26
C GLN A 41 -3.52 -3.38 14.02
N LEU A 42 -2.38 -4.05 14.10
CA LEU A 42 -1.86 -4.87 13.02
C LEU A 42 -2.69 -6.15 12.87
N ALA A 43 -3.09 -6.48 11.65
CA ALA A 43 -3.74 -7.76 11.37
C ALA A 43 -2.80 -8.92 11.72
N GLU A 44 -3.36 -10.06 12.10
CA GLU A 44 -2.56 -11.21 12.52
C GLU A 44 -2.20 -12.11 11.34
N GLY A 45 -0.90 -12.33 11.18
CA GLY A 45 -0.37 -13.24 10.18
C GLY A 45 -0.22 -12.59 8.81
N ILE A 46 0.59 -13.26 7.98
CA ILE A 46 1.00 -12.69 6.68
C ILE A 46 -0.19 -12.50 5.72
N VAL A 47 -1.10 -13.46 5.64
CA VAL A 47 -2.23 -13.38 4.71
C VAL A 47 -3.13 -12.20 5.07
N ALA A 48 -3.53 -12.09 6.33
CA ALA A 48 -4.39 -11.00 6.78
C ALA A 48 -3.71 -9.64 6.62
N GLN A 49 -2.41 -9.55 6.88
CA GLN A 49 -1.66 -8.32 6.71
C GLN A 49 -1.59 -7.90 5.25
N ILE A 50 -1.35 -8.81 4.32
CA ILE A 50 -1.31 -8.50 2.89
C ILE A 50 -2.67 -7.96 2.43
N HIS A 51 -3.76 -8.63 2.79
CA HIS A 51 -5.10 -8.16 2.44
C HIS A 51 -5.38 -6.76 2.99
N ARG A 52 -5.00 -6.52 4.25
CA ARG A 52 -5.22 -5.21 4.88
C ARG A 52 -4.42 -4.12 4.19
N VAL A 53 -3.17 -4.40 3.82
CA VAL A 53 -2.33 -3.48 3.07
C VAL A 53 -3.00 -3.06 1.76
N PHE A 54 -3.49 -4.01 0.97
CA PHE A 54 -4.15 -3.69 -0.31
C PHE A 54 -5.46 -2.92 -0.10
N LYS A 55 -6.23 -3.26 0.93
CA LYS A 55 -7.44 -2.49 1.25
C LYS A 55 -7.11 -1.06 1.65
N ASN A 56 -6.04 -0.85 2.39
CA ASN A 56 -5.58 0.49 2.77
C ASN A 56 -5.14 1.29 1.55
N LEU A 57 -4.36 0.67 0.66
CA LEU A 57 -3.94 1.32 -0.58
C LEU A 57 -5.14 1.67 -1.47
N ALA A 58 -6.11 0.75 -1.57
CA ALA A 58 -7.31 0.99 -2.36
C ALA A 58 -8.16 2.15 -1.81
N ALA A 59 -8.24 2.26 -0.49
CA ALA A 59 -8.96 3.37 0.16
C ALA A 59 -8.30 4.72 -0.13
N ILE A 60 -6.97 4.76 -0.09
CA ILE A 60 -6.21 5.98 -0.41
C ILE A 60 -6.37 6.33 -1.89
N ALA A 61 -6.29 5.34 -2.78
CA ALA A 61 -6.52 5.56 -4.20
C ALA A 61 -7.91 6.14 -4.46
N ALA A 62 -8.94 5.61 -3.79
CA ALA A 62 -10.31 6.11 -3.90
C ALA A 62 -10.41 7.56 -3.44
N ALA A 63 -9.71 7.95 -2.39
CA ALA A 63 -9.66 9.33 -1.92
C ALA A 63 -9.02 10.28 -2.94
N ALA A 64 -8.19 9.75 -3.83
CA ALA A 64 -7.62 10.49 -4.96
C ALA A 64 -8.52 10.45 -6.20
N GLY A 65 -9.70 9.83 -6.13
CA GLY A 65 -10.58 9.64 -7.27
C GLY A 65 -10.13 8.56 -8.24
N LEU A 66 -9.30 7.62 -7.77
CA LEU A 66 -8.68 6.59 -8.60
C LEU A 66 -8.94 5.21 -8.02
N GLY A 67 -8.46 4.19 -8.70
CA GLY A 67 -8.42 2.82 -8.22
C GLY A 67 -7.01 2.25 -8.36
N LEU A 68 -6.79 1.06 -7.83
CA LEU A 68 -5.49 0.39 -7.96
C LEU A 68 -5.19 -0.06 -9.39
N ASP A 69 -6.18 -0.06 -10.29
CA ASP A 69 -5.98 -0.24 -11.73
C ASP A 69 -5.12 0.85 -12.34
N ARG A 70 -4.95 1.97 -11.64
CA ARG A 70 -4.10 3.09 -12.08
C ARG A 70 -2.67 2.99 -11.51
N ALA A 71 -2.34 1.91 -10.82
CA ALA A 71 -1.00 1.72 -10.29
C ALA A 71 0.00 1.47 -11.41
N VAL A 72 1.09 2.22 -11.40
CA VAL A 72 2.19 2.06 -12.36
C VAL A 72 3.43 1.50 -11.70
N ARG A 73 3.55 1.59 -10.39
CA ARG A 73 4.67 1.07 -9.63
C ARG A 73 4.24 0.66 -8.22
N MET A 74 4.67 -0.52 -7.78
CA MET A 74 4.58 -0.97 -6.40
C MET A 74 5.93 -1.50 -5.93
N THR A 75 6.29 -1.21 -4.69
CA THR A 75 7.41 -1.86 -4.02
C THR A 75 6.88 -2.63 -2.82
N VAL A 76 7.23 -3.90 -2.75
CA VAL A 76 6.82 -4.81 -1.68
C VAL A 76 8.02 -5.08 -0.79
N TYR A 77 7.87 -4.78 0.49
CA TYR A 77 8.89 -5.04 1.52
C TYR A 77 8.40 -6.17 2.40
N LEU A 78 9.23 -7.22 2.54
CA LEU A 78 8.91 -8.41 3.33
C LEU A 78 10.03 -8.68 4.33
N THR A 79 9.67 -9.02 5.58
CA THR A 79 10.67 -9.48 6.55
C THR A 79 11.10 -10.92 6.25
N ASP A 80 10.31 -11.66 5.47
CA ASP A 80 10.61 -13.00 5.00
C ASP A 80 10.21 -13.14 3.53
N LEU A 81 11.18 -13.20 2.62
CA LEU A 81 10.92 -13.37 1.20
C LEU A 81 10.24 -14.69 0.85
N GLY A 82 10.21 -15.65 1.77
CA GLY A 82 9.43 -16.88 1.61
C GLY A 82 7.93 -16.62 1.41
N HIS A 83 7.43 -15.45 1.77
CA HIS A 83 6.03 -15.05 1.56
C HIS A 83 5.75 -14.42 0.20
N PHE A 84 6.74 -14.35 -0.69
CA PHE A 84 6.58 -13.69 -1.99
C PHE A 84 5.47 -14.31 -2.84
N ALA A 85 5.39 -15.64 -2.88
CA ALA A 85 4.32 -16.31 -3.63
C ALA A 85 2.92 -15.96 -3.11
N THR A 86 2.78 -15.85 -1.79
CA THR A 86 1.52 -15.46 -1.15
C THR A 86 1.13 -14.03 -1.53
N VAL A 87 2.11 -13.12 -1.59
CA VAL A 87 1.86 -11.74 -2.05
C VAL A 87 1.34 -11.75 -3.48
N ASN A 88 1.96 -12.53 -4.39
CA ASN A 88 1.52 -12.63 -5.77
C ASN A 88 0.07 -13.07 -5.89
N GLU A 89 -0.33 -14.10 -5.17
CA GLU A 89 -1.69 -14.63 -5.22
C GLU A 89 -2.71 -13.59 -4.74
N ILE A 90 -2.41 -12.92 -3.63
CA ILE A 90 -3.34 -11.93 -3.06
C ILE A 90 -3.37 -10.66 -3.92
N MET A 91 -2.21 -10.20 -4.37
CA MET A 91 -2.11 -9.01 -5.22
C MET A 91 -2.96 -9.14 -6.48
N ALA A 92 -3.02 -10.33 -7.07
CA ALA A 92 -3.83 -10.59 -8.26
C ALA A 92 -5.33 -10.38 -8.02
N GLN A 93 -5.78 -10.38 -6.77
CA GLN A 93 -7.18 -10.10 -6.41
C GLN A 93 -7.50 -8.60 -6.38
N TYR A 94 -6.48 -7.76 -6.27
CA TYR A 94 -6.64 -6.30 -6.12
C TYR A 94 -6.15 -5.52 -7.32
N VAL A 95 -5.22 -6.06 -8.08
CA VAL A 95 -4.55 -5.38 -9.19
C VAL A 95 -4.67 -6.26 -10.44
N GLY A 96 -5.27 -5.71 -11.50
CA GLY A 96 -5.46 -6.42 -12.76
C GLY A 96 -4.40 -6.09 -13.81
N HIS A 97 -4.55 -6.67 -14.97
CA HIS A 97 -3.73 -6.36 -16.14
C HIS A 97 -4.07 -4.98 -16.70
N PRO A 98 -3.08 -4.25 -17.23
CA PRO A 98 -1.65 -4.56 -17.14
C PRO A 98 -1.15 -4.33 -15.71
N TYR A 99 -0.29 -5.25 -15.23
CA TYR A 99 0.26 -5.14 -13.88
C TYR A 99 1.23 -3.95 -13.78
N PRO A 100 1.33 -3.31 -12.60
CA PRO A 100 2.34 -2.27 -12.38
C PRO A 100 3.75 -2.86 -12.42
N SER A 101 4.74 -2.02 -12.67
CA SER A 101 6.11 -2.44 -12.42
C SER A 101 6.31 -2.67 -10.93
N ARG A 102 7.20 -3.58 -10.54
CA ARG A 102 7.31 -3.99 -9.13
C ARG A 102 8.73 -4.41 -8.76
N ALA A 103 9.11 -4.11 -7.51
CA ALA A 103 10.22 -4.77 -6.84
C ALA A 103 9.69 -5.44 -5.57
N ALA A 104 10.28 -6.57 -5.19
CA ALA A 104 10.04 -7.22 -3.91
C ALA A 104 11.39 -7.35 -3.20
N ILE A 105 11.46 -6.84 -1.98
CA ILE A 105 12.72 -6.67 -1.25
C ILE A 105 12.57 -7.28 0.13
N GLY A 106 13.56 -8.09 0.54
CA GLY A 106 13.68 -8.55 1.92
C GLY A 106 14.30 -7.47 2.77
N VAL A 107 13.71 -7.21 3.94
CA VAL A 107 14.19 -6.21 4.89
C VAL A 107 14.36 -6.82 6.27
N ALA A 108 15.22 -6.21 7.09
CA ALA A 108 15.50 -6.72 8.44
C ALA A 108 14.29 -6.59 9.36
N SER A 109 13.53 -5.49 9.26
CA SER A 109 12.34 -5.25 10.08
C SER A 109 11.47 -4.20 9.42
N LEU A 110 10.22 -4.13 9.86
CA LEU A 110 9.24 -3.13 9.44
C LEU A 110 8.62 -2.48 10.69
N PRO A 111 8.02 -1.29 10.54
CA PRO A 111 7.39 -0.62 11.68
C PRO A 111 6.35 -1.51 12.36
N ARG A 112 6.31 -1.43 13.68
CA ARG A 112 5.31 -2.11 14.53
C ARG A 112 5.35 -3.64 14.43
N GLY A 113 6.46 -4.22 13.98
CA GLY A 113 6.56 -5.66 13.80
C GLY A 113 5.78 -6.19 12.61
N ALA A 114 5.45 -5.34 11.66
CA ALA A 114 4.75 -5.76 10.45
C ALA A 114 5.59 -6.76 9.65
N LEU A 115 4.90 -7.66 8.96
CA LEU A 115 5.52 -8.68 8.12
C LEU A 115 5.63 -8.23 6.66
N VAL A 116 4.83 -7.25 6.27
CA VAL A 116 4.75 -6.74 4.90
C VAL A 116 4.44 -5.26 4.91
N GLU A 117 5.03 -4.54 3.95
CA GLU A 117 4.71 -3.15 3.66
C GLU A 117 4.73 -2.95 2.15
N ILE A 118 3.81 -2.17 1.61
CA ILE A 118 3.76 -1.88 0.17
C ILE A 118 3.54 -0.39 -0.03
N ASP A 119 4.35 0.23 -0.88
CA ASP A 119 4.08 1.57 -1.39
C ASP A 119 3.64 1.50 -2.85
N CYS A 120 3.10 2.59 -3.36
CA CYS A 120 2.46 2.58 -4.67
C CYS A 120 2.54 3.95 -5.32
N ILE A 121 2.66 3.95 -6.65
CA ILE A 121 2.54 5.15 -7.47
C ILE A 121 1.40 4.94 -8.44
N LEU A 122 0.45 5.90 -8.47
CA LEU A 122 -0.68 5.90 -9.39
C LEU A 122 -0.50 6.96 -10.46
N TYR A 123 -1.02 6.68 -11.66
CA TYR A 123 -1.08 7.66 -12.74
C TYR A 123 -2.52 8.12 -12.92
N ALA A 124 -2.74 9.43 -12.85
CA ALA A 124 -4.06 10.05 -12.91
C ALA A 124 -4.38 10.66 -14.27
N GLY A 125 -3.47 10.56 -15.21
CA GLY A 125 -3.62 11.12 -16.55
C GLY A 125 -4.58 10.38 -17.47
#